data_05f9e949d88cac226c7f4b1b816ab94c
#
_entry.id   05f9e949d88cac226c7f4b1b816ab94c
#
_cell.length_a   1.000
_cell.length_b   1.000
_cell.length_c   1.000
_cell.angle_alpha   90.00
_cell.angle_beta   90.00
_cell.angle_gamma   90.00
#
_symmetry.space_group_name_H-M   'P 1'
#
loop_
_entity.id
_entity.type
_entity.pdbx_description
1 polymer ?
#
loop_
_entity_poly.entity_id
_entity_poly.type
_entity_poly.pdbx_seq_one_letter_code
_entity_poly.pdbx_strand_id
1 'polypeptide(L)'
;MNVIIVDDDSVSRELLKICVERTDNLHLVASCSNIRDAMTVLKEEKNIDLILLDVEMPEISGIDFLNTFKDIPQVIIVSSKKDYAADAFDNNVTDYIVKPINYDRFIKAIDKARNAENNFKVDSQNAEFIFVRHKGRLQRVSMEDIDYAEANADYINLVAGEAKFVVHSSMKNIETKLPARSFVRVHRGYIVNLNKIRTLEENTLYMNIKGLTIPIGRLYKEQLMRRLNLV
;
A
#
# COMPACT_ATOMS: atom_id res chain seq x y z
N MET A 1 -0.04 10.69 9.84
CA MET A 1 0.25 9.25 9.74
C MET A 1 -0.12 8.56 11.03
N ASN A 2 -0.87 7.49 10.95
CA ASN A 2 -1.26 6.63 12.07
C ASN A 2 -0.18 5.58 12.29
N VAL A 3 0.39 5.56 13.49
CA VAL A 3 1.59 4.77 13.81
C VAL A 3 1.27 3.74 14.89
N ILE A 4 1.79 2.53 14.74
CA ILE A 4 1.86 1.56 15.84
C ILE A 4 3.33 1.29 16.18
N ILE A 5 3.58 1.05 17.47
CA ILE A 5 4.90 0.66 18.00
C ILE A 5 4.81 -0.82 18.39
N VAL A 6 5.81 -1.60 17.98
CA VAL A 6 5.90 -3.03 18.30
C VAL A 6 7.32 -3.34 18.76
N ASP A 7 7.51 -3.54 20.07
CA ASP A 7 8.80 -3.74 20.71
C ASP A 7 8.55 -4.42 22.07
N ASP A 8 9.28 -5.43 22.46
CA ASP A 8 9.07 -6.11 23.74
C ASP A 8 9.67 -5.34 24.93
N ASP A 9 10.69 -4.48 24.66
CA ASP A 9 11.28 -3.63 25.68
C ASP A 9 10.42 -2.40 25.99
N SER A 10 9.95 -2.32 27.24
CA SER A 10 9.09 -1.23 27.69
C SER A 10 9.76 0.16 27.63
N VAL A 11 11.09 0.22 27.84
CA VAL A 11 11.85 1.48 27.80
C VAL A 11 11.95 1.98 26.37
N SER A 12 12.25 1.11 25.43
CA SER A 12 12.24 1.43 24.00
C SER A 12 10.85 1.93 23.53
N ARG A 13 9.78 1.24 23.93
CA ARG A 13 8.42 1.65 23.60
C ARG A 13 8.10 3.06 24.10
N GLU A 14 8.49 3.38 25.36
CA GLU A 14 8.22 4.71 25.91
C GLU A 14 9.04 5.80 25.21
N LEU A 15 10.31 5.53 24.88
CA LEU A 15 11.12 6.45 24.07
C LEU A 15 10.54 6.69 22.67
N LEU A 16 10.08 5.64 21.99
CA LEU A 16 9.42 5.76 20.68
C LEU A 16 8.12 6.55 20.78
N LYS A 17 7.34 6.34 21.83
CA LYS A 17 6.10 7.08 22.10
C LYS A 17 6.39 8.58 22.27
N ILE A 18 7.39 8.94 23.06
CA ILE A 18 7.83 10.33 23.21
C ILE A 18 8.26 10.92 21.84
N CYS A 19 8.99 10.16 21.02
CA CYS A 19 9.39 10.60 19.69
C CYS A 19 8.17 10.85 18.78
N VAL A 20 7.19 9.95 18.79
CA VAL A 20 5.93 10.09 18.02
C VAL A 20 5.14 11.30 18.48
N GLU A 21 4.93 11.47 19.79
CA GLU A 21 4.17 12.58 20.36
C GLU A 21 4.82 13.97 20.10
N ARG A 22 6.15 14.00 20.01
CA ARG A 22 6.91 15.25 19.70
C ARG A 22 6.95 15.58 18.20
N THR A 23 6.43 14.70 17.35
CA THR A 23 6.52 14.87 15.89
C THR A 23 5.16 15.21 15.32
N ASP A 24 5.05 16.36 14.67
CA ASP A 24 3.81 16.84 14.07
C ASP A 24 3.23 15.83 13.06
N ASN A 25 1.90 15.72 13.05
CA ASN A 25 1.17 14.85 12.13
C ASN A 25 1.48 13.34 12.24
N LEU A 26 2.02 12.90 13.39
CA LEU A 26 2.04 11.51 13.78
C LEU A 26 1.01 11.27 14.89
N HIS A 27 0.27 10.17 14.79
CA HIS A 27 -0.74 9.77 15.76
C HIS A 27 -0.46 8.35 16.21
N LEU A 28 -0.11 8.16 17.47
CA LEU A 28 0.08 6.83 18.03
C LEU A 28 -1.30 6.18 18.21
N VAL A 29 -1.51 5.07 17.49
CA VAL A 29 -2.74 4.28 17.58
C VAL A 29 -2.62 3.20 18.65
N ALA A 30 -1.49 2.49 18.67
CA ALA A 30 -1.24 1.46 19.67
C ALA A 30 0.26 1.27 19.94
N SER A 31 0.56 0.74 21.14
CA SER A 31 1.90 0.32 21.55
C SER A 31 1.83 -1.14 22.01
N CYS A 32 2.38 -2.04 21.22
CA CYS A 32 2.29 -3.48 21.38
C CYS A 32 3.60 -4.06 21.90
N SER A 33 3.54 -5.00 22.82
CA SER A 33 4.71 -5.66 23.36
C SER A 33 5.12 -6.94 22.60
N ASN A 34 4.34 -7.31 21.60
CA ASN A 34 4.57 -8.51 20.79
C ASN A 34 3.82 -8.43 19.45
N ILE A 35 4.18 -9.31 18.51
CA ILE A 35 3.57 -9.38 17.17
C ILE A 35 2.09 -9.76 17.22
N ARG A 36 1.66 -10.61 18.16
CA ARG A 36 0.27 -11.07 18.25
C ARG A 36 -0.69 -9.92 18.53
N ASP A 37 -0.33 -9.03 19.46
CA ASP A 37 -1.11 -7.83 19.77
C ASP A 37 -1.12 -6.86 18.58
N ALA A 38 0.04 -6.68 17.93
CA ALA A 38 0.13 -5.86 16.72
C ALA A 38 -0.78 -6.37 15.60
N MET A 39 -0.85 -7.69 15.39
CA MET A 39 -1.73 -8.31 14.40
C MET A 39 -3.21 -8.12 14.71
N THR A 40 -3.58 -8.08 15.99
CA THR A 40 -4.96 -7.79 16.41
C THR A 40 -5.30 -6.34 16.05
N VAL A 41 -4.43 -5.39 16.42
CA VAL A 41 -4.61 -3.98 16.06
C VAL A 41 -4.70 -3.77 14.55
N LEU A 42 -3.82 -4.41 13.76
CA LEU A 42 -3.84 -4.30 12.29
C LEU A 42 -5.10 -4.87 11.64
N LYS A 43 -5.80 -5.82 12.28
CA LYS A 43 -7.08 -6.35 11.79
C LYS A 43 -8.25 -5.44 12.14
N GLU A 44 -8.23 -4.83 13.30
CA GLU A 44 -9.30 -3.97 13.81
C GLU A 44 -9.22 -2.56 13.23
N GLU A 45 -8.01 -2.00 13.15
CA GLU A 45 -7.73 -0.64 12.67
C GLU A 45 -7.30 -0.65 11.20
N LYS A 46 -8.19 -0.16 10.33
CA LYS A 46 -7.97 -0.17 8.88
C LYS A 46 -7.01 0.92 8.35
N ASN A 47 -6.65 1.88 9.18
CA ASN A 47 -5.92 3.09 8.76
C ASN A 47 -4.57 3.23 9.48
N ILE A 48 -3.82 2.15 9.60
CA ILE A 48 -2.43 2.22 10.06
C ILE A 48 -1.53 2.50 8.86
N ASP A 49 -0.70 3.53 8.97
CA ASP A 49 0.21 3.97 7.90
C ASP A 49 1.63 3.47 8.10
N LEU A 50 2.07 3.33 9.37
CA LEU A 50 3.45 3.02 9.73
C LEU A 50 3.53 2.09 10.94
N ILE A 51 4.46 1.14 10.87
CA ILE A 51 4.86 0.28 11.99
C ILE A 51 6.30 0.62 12.37
N LEU A 52 6.53 0.99 13.64
CA LEU A 52 7.86 1.03 14.24
C LEU A 52 8.10 -0.33 14.90
N LEU A 53 8.98 -1.15 14.32
CA LEU A 53 9.08 -2.58 14.61
C LEU A 53 10.46 -2.94 15.15
N ASP A 54 10.52 -3.53 16.35
CA ASP A 54 11.74 -4.23 16.78
C ASP A 54 11.86 -5.58 16.07
N VAL A 55 13.09 -5.95 15.79
CA VAL A 55 13.43 -7.26 15.19
C VAL A 55 13.60 -8.32 16.28
N GLU A 56 14.13 -7.93 17.43
CA GLU A 56 14.52 -8.84 18.52
C GLU A 56 13.38 -9.00 19.51
N MET A 57 12.37 -9.79 19.14
CA MET A 57 11.25 -10.11 20.03
C MET A 57 11.14 -11.61 20.27
N PRO A 58 10.67 -12.03 21.48
CA PRO A 58 10.40 -13.42 21.77
C PRO A 58 9.29 -14.01 20.85
N GLU A 59 9.31 -15.33 20.67
CA GLU A 59 8.33 -16.14 19.91
C GLU A 59 8.36 -15.90 18.40
N ILE A 60 8.09 -14.68 17.92
CA ILE A 60 8.10 -14.30 16.50
C ILE A 60 8.99 -13.08 16.36
N SER A 61 10.07 -13.20 15.60
CA SER A 61 10.94 -12.07 15.31
C SER A 61 10.28 -11.07 14.35
N GLY A 62 10.70 -9.80 14.39
CA GLY A 62 10.23 -8.82 13.43
C GLY A 62 10.52 -9.21 11.97
N ILE A 63 11.62 -9.92 11.71
CA ILE A 63 11.95 -10.43 10.37
C ILE A 63 10.99 -11.53 9.94
N ASP A 64 10.65 -12.47 10.81
CA ASP A 64 9.68 -13.52 10.50
C ASP A 64 8.29 -12.93 10.21
N PHE A 65 7.92 -11.88 10.93
CA PHE A 65 6.70 -11.12 10.66
C PHE A 65 6.72 -10.51 9.27
N LEU A 66 7.80 -9.83 8.86
CA LEU A 66 7.95 -9.23 7.53
C LEU A 66 7.93 -10.27 6.40
N ASN A 67 8.53 -11.44 6.62
CA ASN A 67 8.54 -12.54 5.66
C ASN A 67 7.16 -13.17 5.46
N THR A 68 6.36 -13.23 6.53
CA THR A 68 5.07 -13.92 6.54
C THR A 68 3.94 -13.02 6.04
N PHE A 69 3.96 -11.73 6.39
CA PHE A 69 2.88 -10.79 6.10
C PHE A 69 3.30 -9.78 5.04
N LYS A 70 2.71 -9.88 3.85
CA LYS A 70 3.07 -9.03 2.68
C LYS A 70 2.18 -7.80 2.49
N ASP A 71 0.98 -7.81 3.05
CA ASP A 71 0.00 -6.70 2.98
C ASP A 71 -0.01 -5.89 4.30
N ILE A 72 1.19 -5.44 4.74
CA ILE A 72 1.35 -4.63 5.94
C ILE A 72 1.61 -3.16 5.58
N PRO A 73 1.36 -2.22 6.52
CA PRO A 73 1.76 -0.82 6.39
C PRO A 73 3.26 -0.66 6.15
N GLN A 74 3.71 0.57 5.90
CA GLN A 74 5.14 0.87 5.87
C GLN A 74 5.79 0.45 7.19
N VAL A 75 7.05 0.00 7.12
CA VAL A 75 7.79 -0.45 8.30
C VAL A 75 9.10 0.30 8.41
N ILE A 76 9.36 0.86 9.60
CA ILE A 76 10.69 1.29 10.03
C ILE A 76 11.13 0.32 11.13
N ILE A 77 12.25 -0.33 10.90
CA ILE A 77 12.86 -1.21 11.91
C ILE A 77 13.60 -0.35 12.95
N VAL A 78 13.46 -0.72 14.22
CA VAL A 78 14.16 -0.10 15.36
C VAL A 78 14.80 -1.20 16.18
N SER A 79 16.11 -1.42 16.06
CA SER A 79 16.77 -2.57 16.69
C SER A 79 18.18 -2.23 17.23
N SER A 80 18.66 -3.01 18.19
CA SER A 80 20.01 -2.91 18.74
C SER A 80 21.07 -3.45 17.77
N LYS A 81 20.72 -4.36 16.88
CA LYS A 81 21.64 -5.03 15.96
C LYS A 81 21.75 -4.31 14.63
N LYS A 82 22.98 -4.14 14.13
CA LYS A 82 23.23 -3.54 12.81
C LYS A 82 23.17 -4.57 11.67
N ASP A 83 23.34 -5.84 11.99
CA ASP A 83 23.51 -6.91 10.99
C ASP A 83 22.20 -7.24 10.23
N TYR A 84 21.05 -6.97 10.83
CA TYR A 84 19.76 -7.14 10.17
C TYR A 84 19.40 -6.06 9.15
N ALA A 85 20.25 -5.04 8.98
CA ALA A 85 20.01 -3.97 8.00
C ALA A 85 19.98 -4.52 6.56
N ALA A 86 20.80 -5.52 6.23
CA ALA A 86 20.80 -6.16 4.91
C ALA A 86 19.50 -6.94 4.66
N ASP A 87 19.10 -7.79 5.62
CA ASP A 87 17.86 -8.57 5.54
C ASP A 87 16.61 -7.67 5.52
N ALA A 88 16.68 -6.53 6.18
CA ALA A 88 15.62 -5.53 6.18
C ALA A 88 15.41 -4.91 4.78
N PHE A 89 16.49 -4.64 4.04
CA PHE A 89 16.40 -4.12 2.67
C PHE A 89 15.76 -5.11 1.71
N ASP A 90 16.01 -6.41 1.86
CA ASP A 90 15.38 -7.45 1.05
C ASP A 90 13.86 -7.57 1.30
N ASN A 91 13.40 -7.13 2.47
CA ASN A 91 11.99 -7.10 2.88
C ASN A 91 11.27 -5.77 2.58
N ASN A 92 11.87 -4.86 1.78
CA ASN A 92 11.28 -3.57 1.40
C ASN A 92 10.85 -2.69 2.58
N VAL A 93 11.59 -2.71 3.70
CA VAL A 93 11.32 -1.78 4.80
C VAL A 93 11.69 -0.35 4.40
N THR A 94 10.97 0.62 4.93
CA THR A 94 11.16 2.03 4.59
C THR A 94 12.49 2.55 5.12
N ASP A 95 12.84 2.20 6.36
CA ASP A 95 14.11 2.59 6.97
C ASP A 95 14.49 1.70 8.16
N TYR A 96 15.70 1.91 8.70
CA TYR A 96 16.28 1.17 9.81
C TYR A 96 16.92 2.12 10.84
N ILE A 97 16.48 2.08 12.08
CA ILE A 97 17.01 2.88 13.19
C ILE A 97 17.75 1.96 14.15
N VAL A 98 19.03 2.26 14.42
CA VAL A 98 19.81 1.53 15.43
C VAL A 98 19.58 2.15 16.81
N LYS A 99 19.26 1.33 17.81
CA LYS A 99 19.20 1.74 19.22
C LYS A 99 20.63 2.09 19.73
N PRO A 100 20.84 3.15 20.54
CA PRO A 100 19.82 3.99 21.17
C PRO A 100 19.18 4.95 20.18
N ILE A 101 17.87 5.19 20.37
CA ILE A 101 17.07 6.01 19.46
C ILE A 101 17.51 7.48 19.59
N ASN A 102 18.00 8.03 18.49
CA ASN A 102 18.29 9.45 18.35
C ASN A 102 17.11 10.14 17.64
N TYR A 103 16.63 11.24 18.20
CA TYR A 103 15.46 11.95 17.65
C TYR A 103 15.69 12.47 16.23
N ASP A 104 16.88 13.03 15.92
CA ASP A 104 17.19 13.50 14.56
C ASP A 104 17.19 12.35 13.54
N ARG A 105 17.67 11.16 13.97
CA ARG A 105 17.63 9.95 13.15
C ARG A 105 16.20 9.45 12.94
N PHE A 106 15.39 9.54 14.01
CA PHE A 106 13.97 9.21 13.96
C PHE A 106 13.22 10.10 12.95
N ILE A 107 13.41 11.44 13.02
CA ILE A 107 12.80 12.38 12.07
C ILE A 107 13.18 12.05 10.63
N LYS A 108 14.45 11.77 10.34
CA LYS A 108 14.88 11.39 8.98
C LYS A 108 14.18 10.12 8.48
N ALA A 109 13.94 9.14 9.34
CA ALA A 109 13.21 7.93 8.97
C ALA A 109 11.72 8.22 8.71
N ILE A 110 11.10 9.07 9.53
CA ILE A 110 9.72 9.53 9.33
C ILE A 110 9.57 10.33 8.03
N ASP A 111 10.50 11.23 7.72
CA ASP A 111 10.48 11.98 6.47
C ASP A 111 10.63 11.07 5.26
N LYS A 112 11.43 10.01 5.38
CA LYS A 112 11.54 8.99 4.33
C LYS A 112 10.21 8.24 4.15
N ALA A 113 9.51 7.90 5.25
CA ALA A 113 8.20 7.27 5.19
C ALA A 113 7.14 8.21 4.57
N ARG A 114 7.14 9.49 4.95
CA ARG A 114 6.26 10.52 4.36
C ARG A 114 6.53 10.71 2.87
N ASN A 115 7.80 10.78 2.48
CA ASN A 115 8.19 10.94 1.09
C ASN A 115 7.86 9.69 0.26
N ALA A 116 8.01 8.49 0.81
CA ALA A 116 7.56 7.26 0.16
C ALA A 116 6.03 7.29 -0.05
N GLU A 117 5.24 7.72 0.93
CA GLU A 117 3.80 7.90 0.78
C GLU A 117 3.46 8.98 -0.25
N ASN A 118 4.14 10.13 -0.23
CA ASN A 118 3.93 11.23 -1.17
C ASN A 118 4.41 10.87 -2.58
N ASN A 119 5.55 10.21 -2.73
CA ASN A 119 6.05 9.74 -4.04
C ASN A 119 5.12 8.69 -4.64
N PHE A 120 4.54 7.79 -3.82
CA PHE A 120 3.47 6.89 -4.28
C PHE A 120 2.22 7.66 -4.75
N LYS A 121 1.89 8.79 -4.13
CA LYS A 121 0.73 9.62 -4.52
C LYS A 121 1.03 10.56 -5.70
N VAL A 122 2.22 11.16 -5.76
CA VAL A 122 2.58 12.15 -6.79
C VAL A 122 3.08 11.49 -8.07
N ASP A 123 3.95 10.48 -7.99
CA ASP A 123 4.46 9.77 -9.17
C ASP A 123 3.38 8.90 -9.82
N SER A 124 2.50 8.27 -9.03
CA SER A 124 1.40 7.50 -9.59
C SER A 124 0.34 8.38 -10.26
N GLN A 125 0.12 9.62 -9.81
CA GLN A 125 -0.86 10.53 -10.45
C GLN A 125 -0.39 11.06 -11.80
N ASN A 126 0.93 11.12 -12.04
CA ASN A 126 1.54 11.55 -13.29
C ASN A 126 2.25 10.41 -14.04
N ALA A 127 2.23 9.19 -13.52
CA ALA A 127 2.87 8.06 -14.16
C ALA A 127 2.26 7.80 -15.55
N GLU A 128 3.10 7.81 -16.56
CA GLU A 128 2.70 7.47 -17.94
C GLU A 128 2.76 5.96 -18.17
N PHE A 129 3.43 5.20 -17.32
CA PHE A 129 3.61 3.76 -17.43
C PHE A 129 3.79 3.08 -16.07
N ILE A 130 3.59 1.76 -16.05
CA ILE A 130 3.85 0.89 -14.90
C ILE A 130 4.72 -0.29 -15.37
N PHE A 131 5.60 -0.78 -14.50
CA PHE A 131 6.28 -2.04 -14.72
C PHE A 131 5.51 -3.18 -14.05
N VAL A 132 5.15 -4.19 -14.82
CA VAL A 132 4.50 -5.40 -14.32
C VAL A 132 5.42 -6.59 -14.46
N ARG A 133 5.48 -7.45 -13.44
CA ARG A 133 6.20 -8.71 -13.53
C ARG A 133 5.31 -9.73 -14.23
N HIS A 134 5.69 -10.11 -15.45
CA HIS A 134 4.97 -11.10 -16.25
C HIS A 134 5.95 -12.15 -16.77
N LYS A 135 5.68 -13.45 -16.53
CA LYS A 135 6.52 -14.58 -16.95
C LYS A 135 8.01 -14.41 -16.57
N GLY A 136 8.28 -13.95 -15.35
CA GLY A 136 9.65 -13.76 -14.82
C GLY A 136 10.39 -12.51 -15.33
N ARG A 137 9.75 -11.65 -16.15
CA ARG A 137 10.33 -10.42 -16.68
C ARG A 137 9.55 -9.20 -16.21
N LEU A 138 10.24 -8.06 -16.08
CA LEU A 138 9.60 -6.77 -15.89
C LEU A 138 9.22 -6.21 -17.28
N GLN A 139 7.94 -6.00 -17.50
CA GLN A 139 7.41 -5.44 -18.72
C GLN A 139 6.82 -4.07 -18.45
N ARG A 140 7.22 -3.08 -19.26
CA ARG A 140 6.67 -1.73 -19.23
C ARG A 140 5.31 -1.73 -19.92
N VAL A 141 4.30 -1.19 -19.25
CA VAL A 141 2.94 -1.04 -19.77
C VAL A 141 2.54 0.42 -19.64
N SER A 142 2.13 1.05 -20.74
CA SER A 142 1.63 2.43 -20.70
C SER A 142 0.29 2.50 -19.98
N MET A 143 0.07 3.54 -19.18
CA MET A 143 -1.21 3.76 -18.50
C MET A 143 -2.35 3.98 -19.49
N GLU A 144 -2.06 4.56 -20.65
CA GLU A 144 -3.05 4.77 -21.71
C GLU A 144 -3.53 3.47 -22.35
N ASP A 145 -2.68 2.43 -22.36
CA ASP A 145 -3.00 1.12 -22.91
C ASP A 145 -3.86 0.29 -21.96
N ILE A 146 -3.79 0.55 -20.64
CA ILE A 146 -4.55 -0.20 -19.66
C ILE A 146 -6.04 0.17 -19.75
N ASP A 147 -6.86 -0.83 -20.00
CA ASP A 147 -8.30 -0.69 -20.09
C ASP A 147 -8.97 -0.86 -18.71
N TYR A 148 -8.57 -1.91 -17.99
CA TYR A 148 -9.10 -2.19 -16.64
C TYR A 148 -8.20 -3.14 -15.87
N ALA A 149 -8.44 -3.22 -14.55
CA ALA A 149 -7.90 -4.24 -13.67
C ALA A 149 -9.06 -5.07 -13.09
N GLU A 150 -8.91 -6.39 -13.08
CA GLU A 150 -9.89 -7.36 -12.60
C GLU A 150 -9.28 -8.24 -11.52
N ALA A 151 -9.99 -8.40 -10.39
CA ALA A 151 -9.62 -9.36 -9.35
C ALA A 151 -9.87 -10.80 -9.82
N ASN A 152 -8.88 -11.67 -9.65
CA ASN A 152 -8.97 -13.08 -9.95
C ASN A 152 -8.29 -13.90 -8.84
N ALA A 153 -9.04 -14.30 -7.83
CA ALA A 153 -8.55 -14.91 -6.61
C ALA A 153 -7.44 -14.05 -5.96
N ASP A 154 -6.24 -14.59 -5.80
CA ASP A 154 -5.07 -13.93 -5.22
C ASP A 154 -4.28 -13.06 -6.21
N TYR A 155 -4.77 -12.95 -7.44
CA TYR A 155 -4.12 -12.22 -8.52
C TYR A 155 -5.01 -11.10 -9.06
N ILE A 156 -4.37 -10.14 -9.69
CA ILE A 156 -5.03 -9.10 -10.46
C ILE A 156 -4.66 -9.29 -11.93
N ASN A 157 -5.66 -9.31 -12.79
CA ASN A 157 -5.48 -9.24 -14.22
C ASN A 157 -5.48 -7.76 -14.63
N LEU A 158 -4.34 -7.25 -15.08
CA LEU A 158 -4.25 -5.97 -15.77
C LEU A 158 -4.44 -6.23 -17.26
N VAL A 159 -5.48 -5.64 -17.84
CA VAL A 159 -5.83 -5.79 -19.26
C VAL A 159 -5.48 -4.52 -20.00
N ALA A 160 -4.70 -4.66 -21.08
CA ALA A 160 -4.27 -3.58 -21.96
C ALA A 160 -4.42 -4.05 -23.42
N GLY A 161 -5.52 -3.66 -24.07
CA GLY A 161 -5.91 -4.17 -25.38
C GLY A 161 -6.08 -5.70 -25.38
N GLU A 162 -5.30 -6.37 -26.21
CA GLU A 162 -5.29 -7.85 -26.27
C GLU A 162 -4.36 -8.48 -25.21
N ALA A 163 -3.52 -7.68 -24.57
CA ALA A 163 -2.57 -8.17 -23.58
C ALA A 163 -3.21 -8.28 -22.20
N LYS A 164 -2.91 -9.39 -21.50
CA LYS A 164 -3.34 -9.65 -20.12
C LYS A 164 -2.13 -9.96 -19.25
N PHE A 165 -1.93 -9.14 -18.23
CA PHE A 165 -0.83 -9.28 -17.27
C PHE A 165 -1.41 -9.77 -15.94
N VAL A 166 -0.97 -10.97 -15.52
CA VAL A 166 -1.37 -11.54 -14.22
C VAL A 166 -0.35 -11.09 -13.18
N VAL A 167 -0.81 -10.30 -12.20
CA VAL A 167 0.03 -9.70 -11.15
C VAL A 167 -0.43 -10.23 -9.79
N HIS A 168 0.50 -10.73 -8.98
CA HIS A 168 0.21 -11.07 -7.59
C HIS A 168 0.16 -9.77 -6.76
N SER A 169 -1.04 -9.29 -6.50
CA SER A 169 -1.29 -8.01 -5.79
C SER A 169 -2.74 -7.94 -5.32
N SER A 170 -3.05 -6.99 -4.44
CA SER A 170 -4.42 -6.67 -4.05
C SER A 170 -5.01 -5.54 -4.89
N MET A 171 -6.35 -5.49 -4.99
CA MET A 171 -7.06 -4.37 -5.66
C MET A 171 -6.73 -3.03 -5.04
N LYS A 172 -6.57 -2.96 -3.71
CA LYS A 172 -6.18 -1.74 -2.98
C LYS A 172 -4.78 -1.27 -3.44
N ASN A 173 -3.82 -2.19 -3.55
CA ASN A 173 -2.46 -1.87 -3.98
C ASN A 173 -2.41 -1.43 -5.45
N ILE A 174 -3.16 -2.08 -6.34
CA ILE A 174 -3.25 -1.64 -7.74
C ILE A 174 -3.90 -0.26 -7.84
N GLU A 175 -4.95 0.00 -7.08
CA GLU A 175 -5.64 1.30 -7.04
C GLU A 175 -4.69 2.45 -6.68
N THR A 176 -3.73 2.24 -5.77
CA THR A 176 -2.74 3.27 -5.41
C THR A 176 -1.68 3.51 -6.49
N LYS A 177 -1.45 2.53 -7.37
CA LYS A 177 -0.44 2.62 -8.45
C LYS A 177 -0.99 3.16 -9.76
N LEU A 178 -2.31 3.13 -9.93
CA LEU A 178 -2.96 3.66 -11.11
C LEU A 178 -3.33 5.14 -10.90
N PRO A 179 -3.06 6.03 -11.88
CA PRO A 179 -3.37 7.45 -11.75
C PRO A 179 -4.85 7.68 -11.46
N ALA A 180 -5.16 8.27 -10.31
CA ALA A 180 -6.54 8.55 -9.93
C ALA A 180 -7.26 9.44 -10.96
N ARG A 181 -6.55 10.29 -11.72
CA ARG A 181 -7.12 11.12 -12.80
C ARG A 181 -7.76 10.30 -13.93
N SER A 182 -7.21 9.11 -14.22
CA SER A 182 -7.62 8.27 -15.35
C SER A 182 -8.32 6.97 -14.93
N PHE A 183 -8.14 6.53 -13.68
CA PHE A 183 -8.69 5.28 -13.20
C PHE A 183 -9.64 5.48 -12.03
N VAL A 184 -10.67 4.63 -11.96
CA VAL A 184 -11.63 4.63 -10.86
C VAL A 184 -12.04 3.21 -10.52
N ARG A 185 -12.15 2.91 -9.24
CA ARG A 185 -12.70 1.65 -8.77
C ARG A 185 -14.23 1.68 -8.86
N VAL A 186 -14.80 0.74 -9.58
CA VAL A 186 -16.25 0.68 -9.86
C VAL A 186 -16.92 -0.52 -9.22
N HIS A 187 -16.13 -1.49 -8.75
CA HIS A 187 -16.60 -2.69 -8.09
C HIS A 187 -15.54 -3.22 -7.13
N ARG A 188 -15.90 -4.10 -6.18
CA ARG A 188 -14.90 -4.76 -5.32
C ARG A 188 -13.79 -5.46 -6.11
N GLY A 189 -14.09 -5.92 -7.32
CA GLY A 189 -13.18 -6.64 -8.20
C GLY A 189 -12.80 -5.90 -9.47
N TYR A 190 -13.17 -4.61 -9.66
CA TYR A 190 -12.84 -3.89 -10.89
C TYR A 190 -12.39 -2.45 -10.65
N ILE A 191 -11.30 -2.08 -11.33
CA ILE A 191 -10.85 -0.71 -11.53
C ILE A 191 -10.81 -0.47 -13.03
N VAL A 192 -11.39 0.61 -13.53
CA VAL A 192 -11.49 0.91 -14.96
C VAL A 192 -10.79 2.19 -15.34
N ASN A 193 -10.30 2.25 -16.56
CA ASN A 193 -9.82 3.49 -17.16
C ASN A 193 -11.03 4.30 -17.65
N LEU A 194 -11.21 5.49 -17.11
CA LEU A 194 -12.30 6.41 -17.47
C LEU A 194 -12.34 6.74 -18.97
N ASN A 195 -11.17 6.87 -19.61
CA ASN A 195 -11.03 7.18 -21.02
C ASN A 195 -11.43 6.01 -21.94
N LYS A 196 -11.61 4.81 -21.39
CA LYS A 196 -12.00 3.60 -22.12
C LYS A 196 -13.47 3.20 -21.90
N ILE A 197 -14.20 4.00 -21.12
CA ILE A 197 -15.64 3.80 -20.95
C ILE A 197 -16.35 4.29 -22.20
N ARG A 198 -17.24 3.47 -22.75
CA ARG A 198 -18.10 3.81 -23.90
C ARG A 198 -19.47 4.31 -23.46
N THR A 199 -20.11 3.55 -22.59
CA THR A 199 -21.48 3.83 -22.15
C THR A 199 -21.65 3.35 -20.72
N LEU A 200 -22.51 4.03 -19.98
CA LEU A 200 -22.98 3.64 -18.67
C LEU A 200 -24.51 3.50 -18.71
N GLU A 201 -25.00 2.34 -18.35
CA GLU A 201 -26.43 2.04 -18.25
C GLU A 201 -26.74 1.50 -16.87
N GLU A 202 -27.61 2.16 -16.13
CA GLU A 202 -28.03 1.79 -14.76
C GLU A 202 -26.87 1.47 -13.82
N ASN A 203 -26.47 0.19 -13.76
CA ASN A 203 -25.38 -0.31 -12.92
C ASN A 203 -24.34 -1.12 -13.71
N THR A 204 -24.25 -0.88 -15.00
CA THR A 204 -23.33 -1.58 -15.91
C THR A 204 -22.51 -0.59 -16.73
N LEU A 205 -21.21 -0.79 -16.77
CA LEU A 205 -20.28 -0.09 -17.66
C LEU A 205 -20.02 -0.93 -18.91
N TYR A 206 -20.13 -0.29 -20.06
CA TYR A 206 -19.71 -0.84 -21.35
C TYR A 206 -18.36 -0.22 -21.72
N MET A 207 -17.36 -1.06 -21.85
CA MET A 207 -16.01 -0.61 -22.22
C MET A 207 -15.88 -0.51 -23.74
N ASN A 208 -14.87 0.22 -24.22
CA ASN A 208 -14.53 0.28 -25.66
C ASN A 208 -14.05 -1.07 -26.24
N ILE A 209 -13.98 -2.11 -25.42
CA ILE A 209 -13.68 -3.47 -25.83
C ILE A 209 -15.01 -4.15 -26.19
N LYS A 210 -15.07 -4.74 -27.39
CA LYS A 210 -16.29 -5.39 -27.89
C LYS A 210 -16.77 -6.49 -26.96
N GLY A 211 -18.01 -6.34 -26.46
CA GLY A 211 -18.68 -7.31 -25.62
C GLY A 211 -18.27 -7.31 -24.14
N LEU A 212 -17.39 -6.40 -23.72
CA LEU A 212 -17.02 -6.31 -22.31
C LEU A 212 -17.97 -5.39 -21.53
N THR A 213 -18.62 -5.97 -20.52
CA THR A 213 -19.44 -5.27 -19.54
C THR A 213 -18.88 -5.45 -18.15
N ILE A 214 -18.87 -4.38 -17.35
CA ILE A 214 -18.37 -4.38 -15.98
C ILE A 214 -19.48 -3.91 -15.03
N PRO A 215 -19.81 -4.68 -13.99
CA PRO A 215 -20.84 -4.27 -13.04
C PRO A 215 -20.34 -3.14 -12.15
N ILE A 216 -21.23 -2.20 -11.81
CA ILE A 216 -20.97 -1.13 -10.85
C ILE A 216 -21.49 -1.56 -9.48
N GLY A 217 -20.60 -1.68 -8.51
CA GLY A 217 -20.96 -1.95 -7.13
C GLY A 217 -21.64 -0.74 -6.48
N ARG A 218 -22.67 -0.98 -5.67
CA ARG A 218 -23.50 0.07 -5.04
C ARG A 218 -22.66 1.12 -4.30
N LEU A 219 -21.60 0.70 -3.60
CA LEU A 219 -20.70 1.58 -2.83
C LEU A 219 -19.79 2.45 -3.71
N TYR A 220 -19.60 2.09 -4.98
CA TYR A 220 -18.67 2.76 -5.91
C TYR A 220 -19.39 3.72 -6.88
N LYS A 221 -20.73 3.60 -6.96
CA LYS A 221 -21.52 4.36 -7.95
C LYS A 221 -21.42 5.86 -7.76
N GLU A 222 -21.51 6.34 -6.54
CA GLU A 222 -21.42 7.77 -6.24
C GLU A 222 -20.06 8.34 -6.60
N GLN A 223 -18.97 7.63 -6.25
CA GLN A 223 -17.61 8.03 -6.62
C GLN A 223 -17.42 8.06 -8.13
N LEU A 224 -17.93 7.07 -8.86
CA LEU A 224 -17.89 7.05 -10.33
C LEU A 224 -18.64 8.25 -10.92
N MET A 225 -19.88 8.51 -10.47
CA MET A 225 -20.70 9.61 -11.00
C MET A 225 -20.05 10.98 -10.81
N ARG A 226 -19.37 11.21 -9.67
CA ARG A 226 -18.59 12.45 -9.43
C ARG A 226 -17.39 12.60 -10.36
N ARG A 227 -16.90 11.51 -10.95
CA ARG A 227 -15.74 11.49 -11.85
C ARG A 227 -16.14 11.61 -13.32
N LEU A 228 -17.40 11.35 -13.65
CA LEU A 228 -17.95 11.56 -14.97
C LEU A 228 -18.36 13.03 -15.12
N ASN A 229 -17.83 13.67 -16.16
CA ASN A 229 -18.20 15.05 -16.48
C ASN A 229 -19.59 15.05 -17.15
N LEU A 230 -20.64 15.01 -16.32
CA LEU A 230 -22.03 14.97 -16.82
C LEU A 230 -22.49 16.38 -17.21
N VAL A 231 -23.09 16.49 -18.38
CA VAL A 231 -23.69 17.71 -18.92
C VAL A 231 -25.20 17.66 -18.76
#